data_5e82da5b90c9bd064f61064c5f2ba28f
#
_entry.id   5e82da5b90c9bd064f61064c5f2ba28f
#
_cell.length_a   1.000
_cell.length_b   1.000
_cell.length_c   1.000
_cell.angle_alpha   90.00
_cell.angle_beta   90.00
_cell.angle_gamma   90.00
#
_symmetry.space_group_name_H-M   'P 1'
#
loop_
_entity.id
_entity.type
_entity.pdbx_description
1 polymer ?
#
loop_
_entity_poly.entity_id
_entity_poly.type
_entity_poly.pdbx_seq_one_letter_code
_entity_poly.pdbx_strand_id
1 'polypeptide(L)'
;MSVTMAVSMRSLVRRVIPLSHRHINVSGRTSCRCLSDAAADRSTHFGFETVPEAEKAKRVYKVFENVAQKYDVMNDAMSLGIHRLWKDTLLHVMNPQSGAQLLDVAGGTGDISFRFLEYVRSQQERQKRRAVRTMQTPSWQEISNSYSTEDKDVPQESRAVVCDINKEMLRVGKQKYESAGVSAGLSWVVGDAEELPFDDDQFDIYTIAFGIRNVTHIDQALQEALRVLKPGGRFMCLEFSKVTNPVLASFQMIPVLGEVIAGDWKSYQYLVESIRKFPNQEEFKSMIEDAGFYCVQYYNFTGGVVAIHSGFKL
;
A
#
# COMPACT_ATOMS: atom_id res chain seq x y z
N MET A 1 -49.80 25.69 29.53
CA MET A 1 -50.20 26.49 28.38
C MET A 1 -49.74 25.74 27.13
N SER A 2 -50.75 25.20 26.43
CA SER A 2 -50.62 24.35 25.23
C SER A 2 -50.62 25.25 24.00
N VAL A 3 -49.75 25.00 23.02
CA VAL A 3 -50.00 25.45 21.66
C VAL A 3 -49.54 24.37 20.68
N THR A 4 -50.53 23.73 20.15
CA THR A 4 -50.52 22.83 18.99
C THR A 4 -50.42 23.64 17.72
N MET A 5 -49.59 23.31 16.74
CA MET A 5 -49.77 23.78 15.37
C MET A 5 -49.60 22.69 14.34
N ALA A 6 -50.56 22.74 13.44
CA ALA A 6 -51.05 21.73 12.55
C ALA A 6 -50.16 21.48 11.30
N VAL A 7 -50.32 20.27 10.80
CA VAL A 7 -49.86 19.72 9.53
C VAL A 7 -50.68 20.33 8.38
N SER A 8 -50.03 20.77 7.31
CA SER A 8 -50.66 21.07 6.01
C SER A 8 -50.10 20.16 4.92
N MET A 9 -50.94 19.18 4.52
CA MET A 9 -50.77 18.44 3.27
C MET A 9 -51.16 19.32 2.09
N ARG A 10 -50.31 19.44 1.09
CA ARG A 10 -50.72 19.88 -0.26
C ARG A 10 -50.45 18.78 -1.27
N SER A 11 -51.58 18.38 -1.88
CA SER A 11 -51.73 17.45 -2.99
C SER A 11 -51.01 17.93 -4.26
N LEU A 12 -50.28 17.06 -4.92
CA LEU A 12 -49.74 17.24 -6.27
C LEU A 12 -50.66 16.54 -7.30
N VAL A 13 -51.29 17.34 -8.11
CA VAL A 13 -52.10 16.95 -9.26
C VAL A 13 -51.18 16.45 -10.39
N ARG A 14 -51.43 15.22 -10.84
CA ARG A 14 -50.81 14.65 -12.05
C ARG A 14 -51.46 15.26 -13.29
N ARG A 15 -50.66 15.92 -14.14
CA ARG A 15 -51.07 16.23 -15.52
C ARG A 15 -50.61 15.11 -16.45
N VAL A 16 -51.53 14.45 -17.09
CA VAL A 16 -51.36 13.51 -18.19
C VAL A 16 -51.28 14.32 -19.48
N ILE A 17 -50.23 14.13 -20.29
CA ILE A 17 -50.11 14.69 -21.64
C ILE A 17 -50.14 13.52 -22.63
N PRO A 18 -50.95 13.58 -23.70
CA PRO A 18 -51.13 12.49 -24.64
C PRO A 18 -49.96 12.37 -25.64
N LEU A 19 -49.60 11.11 -25.94
CA LEU A 19 -48.63 10.73 -26.96
C LEU A 19 -49.21 10.95 -28.38
N SER A 20 -48.54 11.80 -29.17
CA SER A 20 -48.74 11.83 -30.63
C SER A 20 -47.69 10.99 -31.31
N HIS A 21 -48.11 9.98 -32.05
CA HIS A 21 -47.29 9.16 -32.93
C HIS A 21 -46.78 9.99 -34.10
N ARG A 22 -45.43 10.14 -34.21
CA ARG A 22 -44.76 10.46 -35.46
C ARG A 22 -43.79 9.34 -35.79
N HIS A 23 -44.07 8.63 -36.87
CA HIS A 23 -43.11 7.75 -37.52
C HIS A 23 -41.97 8.61 -38.09
N ILE A 24 -40.75 8.38 -37.60
CA ILE A 24 -39.53 8.85 -38.24
C ILE A 24 -38.73 7.61 -38.59
N ASN A 25 -38.67 7.30 -39.89
CA ASN A 25 -37.67 6.39 -40.44
C ASN A 25 -36.30 7.03 -40.35
N VAL A 26 -35.44 6.50 -39.52
CA VAL A 26 -34.01 6.85 -39.55
C VAL A 26 -33.23 5.56 -39.79
N SER A 27 -32.86 5.36 -41.07
CA SER A 27 -31.81 4.46 -41.46
C SER A 27 -30.46 5.09 -41.04
N GLY A 28 -30.02 4.80 -39.83
CA GLY A 28 -28.72 5.17 -39.33
C GLY A 28 -27.99 3.92 -38.87
N ARG A 29 -27.00 3.50 -39.65
CA ARG A 29 -26.02 2.49 -39.19
C ARG A 29 -25.31 3.04 -37.95
N THR A 30 -25.74 2.61 -36.78
CA THR A 30 -25.03 2.84 -35.52
C THR A 30 -23.82 1.91 -35.51
N SER A 31 -22.66 2.45 -35.86
CA SER A 31 -21.40 1.79 -35.61
C SER A 31 -21.24 1.64 -34.11
N CYS A 32 -21.40 0.42 -33.60
CA CYS A 32 -20.89 0.08 -32.27
C CYS A 32 -19.35 0.18 -32.35
N ARG A 33 -18.81 1.35 -32.01
CA ARG A 33 -17.41 1.44 -31.63
C ARG A 33 -17.29 0.73 -30.29
N CYS A 34 -16.61 -0.40 -30.31
CA CYS A 34 -16.29 -1.17 -29.12
C CYS A 34 -15.51 -0.27 -28.14
N LEU A 35 -15.91 -0.30 -26.88
CA LEU A 35 -15.22 0.38 -25.76
C LEU A 35 -13.75 -0.08 -25.59
N SER A 36 -13.34 -1.13 -26.30
CA SER A 36 -11.96 -1.64 -26.35
C SER A 36 -10.96 -0.72 -27.07
N ASP A 37 -11.42 0.17 -27.97
CA ASP A 37 -10.50 1.02 -28.73
C ASP A 37 -10.11 2.30 -27.97
N ALA A 38 -10.87 2.70 -26.96
CA ALA A 38 -10.57 3.91 -26.18
C ALA A 38 -9.44 3.72 -25.14
N ALA A 39 -9.18 2.48 -24.74
CA ALA A 39 -8.08 2.15 -23.79
C ALA A 39 -6.72 2.02 -24.52
N ALA A 40 -6.73 1.73 -25.84
CA ALA A 40 -5.52 1.56 -26.63
C ALA A 40 -4.79 2.89 -26.94
N ASP A 41 -5.44 4.05 -26.71
CA ASP A 41 -4.92 5.38 -27.10
C ASP A 41 -4.38 6.18 -25.89
N ARG A 42 -4.41 5.62 -24.68
CA ARG A 42 -3.87 6.28 -23.49
C ARG A 42 -2.38 5.99 -23.36
N SER A 43 -1.60 7.05 -23.22
CA SER A 43 -0.16 6.97 -23.02
C SER A 43 0.22 7.35 -21.60
N THR A 44 1.20 6.65 -21.07
CA THR A 44 1.82 6.91 -19.76
C THR A 44 3.33 6.99 -19.92
N HIS A 45 4.07 6.99 -18.81
CA HIS A 45 5.53 7.02 -18.85
C HIS A 45 6.14 5.74 -18.27
N PHE A 46 7.22 5.28 -18.88
CA PHE A 46 8.12 4.27 -18.35
C PHE A 46 9.51 4.92 -18.23
N GLY A 47 9.85 5.40 -17.03
CA GLY A 47 10.92 6.36 -16.86
C GLY A 47 10.63 7.64 -17.65
N PHE A 48 11.53 8.08 -18.53
CA PHE A 48 11.34 9.24 -19.41
C PHE A 48 10.72 8.91 -20.77
N GLU A 49 10.55 7.64 -21.08
CA GLU A 49 9.92 7.17 -22.32
C GLU A 49 8.40 7.22 -22.20
N THR A 50 7.73 7.74 -23.25
CA THR A 50 6.27 7.66 -23.36
C THR A 50 5.88 6.32 -23.93
N VAL A 51 5.02 5.58 -23.25
CA VAL A 51 4.58 4.23 -23.62
C VAL A 51 3.06 4.12 -23.50
N PRO A 52 2.40 3.22 -24.26
CA PRO A 52 1.00 2.87 -24.00
C PRO A 52 0.82 2.32 -22.58
N GLU A 53 -0.29 2.66 -21.91
CA GLU A 53 -0.59 2.19 -20.55
C GLU A 53 -0.53 0.67 -20.43
N ALA A 54 -1.10 -0.05 -21.41
CA ALA A 54 -1.09 -1.51 -21.46
C ALA A 54 0.32 -2.12 -21.53
N GLU A 55 1.32 -1.35 -21.96
CA GLU A 55 2.71 -1.79 -22.08
C GLU A 55 3.52 -1.51 -20.81
N LYS A 56 3.18 -0.45 -20.05
CA LYS A 56 3.91 -0.07 -18.83
C LYS A 56 3.99 -1.22 -17.84
N ALA A 57 2.85 -1.79 -17.46
CA ALA A 57 2.79 -2.90 -16.50
C ALA A 57 3.67 -4.09 -16.93
N LYS A 58 3.66 -4.44 -18.24
CA LYS A 58 4.49 -5.53 -18.78
C LYS A 58 5.99 -5.22 -18.71
N ARG A 59 6.37 -3.98 -19.00
CA ARG A 59 7.78 -3.55 -18.93
C ARG A 59 8.27 -3.53 -17.49
N VAL A 60 7.48 -2.99 -16.55
CA VAL A 60 7.76 -3.00 -15.11
C VAL A 60 7.92 -4.43 -14.62
N TYR A 61 6.95 -5.31 -14.93
CA TYR A 61 7.01 -6.73 -14.58
C TYR A 61 8.35 -7.37 -15.00
N LYS A 62 8.75 -7.14 -16.25
CA LYS A 62 9.99 -7.71 -16.80
C LYS A 62 11.27 -7.20 -16.11
N VAL A 63 11.29 -5.92 -15.71
CA VAL A 63 12.42 -5.36 -14.95
C VAL A 63 12.57 -6.11 -13.62
N PHE A 64 11.49 -6.28 -12.86
CA PHE A 64 11.54 -6.94 -11.55
C PHE A 64 11.71 -8.45 -11.64
N GLU A 65 11.18 -9.10 -12.68
CA GLU A 65 11.42 -10.53 -12.95
C GLU A 65 12.92 -10.82 -13.12
N ASN A 66 13.62 -10.02 -13.91
CA ASN A 66 15.05 -10.20 -14.19
C ASN A 66 15.94 -10.05 -12.94
N VAL A 67 15.53 -9.21 -11.99
CA VAL A 67 16.32 -8.92 -10.78
C VAL A 67 15.85 -9.66 -9.54
N ALA A 68 14.74 -10.43 -9.61
CA ALA A 68 14.09 -11.03 -8.45
C ALA A 68 15.04 -11.81 -7.53
N GLN A 69 15.91 -12.65 -8.08
CA GLN A 69 16.85 -13.46 -7.30
C GLN A 69 17.98 -12.65 -6.64
N LYS A 70 18.31 -11.48 -7.18
CA LYS A 70 19.39 -10.59 -6.71
C LYS A 70 18.85 -9.32 -6.07
N TYR A 71 17.52 -9.22 -5.91
CA TYR A 71 16.84 -7.98 -5.52
C TYR A 71 17.35 -7.42 -4.19
N ASP A 72 17.46 -8.27 -3.17
CA ASP A 72 17.93 -7.83 -1.85
C ASP A 72 19.39 -7.38 -1.89
N VAL A 73 20.26 -8.11 -2.60
CA VAL A 73 21.69 -7.76 -2.77
C VAL A 73 21.84 -6.47 -3.57
N MET A 74 21.02 -6.28 -4.59
CA MET A 74 21.04 -5.04 -5.40
C MET A 74 20.60 -3.84 -4.56
N ASN A 75 19.55 -3.98 -3.74
CA ASN A 75 19.11 -2.91 -2.83
C ASN A 75 20.16 -2.59 -1.78
N ASP A 76 20.82 -3.60 -1.19
CA ASP A 76 21.95 -3.40 -0.26
C ASP A 76 23.07 -2.60 -0.92
N ALA A 77 23.48 -3.00 -2.11
CA ALA A 77 24.57 -2.37 -2.83
C ALA A 77 24.23 -0.92 -3.22
N MET A 78 23.03 -0.68 -3.79
CA MET A 78 22.61 0.67 -4.24
C MET A 78 22.40 1.65 -3.09
N SER A 79 21.97 1.19 -1.93
CA SER A 79 21.68 2.03 -0.78
C SER A 79 22.77 1.98 0.29
N LEU A 80 23.86 1.22 0.09
CA LEU A 80 24.86 0.91 1.12
C LEU A 80 24.19 0.35 2.40
N GLY A 81 23.11 -0.41 2.24
CA GLY A 81 22.32 -1.01 3.33
C GLY A 81 21.38 -0.04 4.06
N ILE A 82 21.39 1.26 3.74
CA ILE A 82 20.55 2.27 4.41
C ILE A 82 19.05 1.98 4.23
N HIS A 83 18.63 1.34 3.13
CA HIS A 83 17.22 0.97 2.92
C HIS A 83 16.66 0.09 4.05
N ARG A 84 17.51 -0.69 4.74
CA ARG A 84 17.12 -1.49 5.90
C ARG A 84 16.70 -0.61 7.07
N LEU A 85 17.45 0.48 7.32
CA LEU A 85 17.11 1.46 8.36
C LEU A 85 15.79 2.20 8.04
N TRP A 86 15.54 2.53 6.77
CA TRP A 86 14.28 3.15 6.37
C TRP A 86 13.09 2.21 6.62
N LYS A 87 13.25 0.92 6.30
CA LYS A 87 12.23 -0.10 6.56
C LYS A 87 12.01 -0.32 8.06
N ASP A 88 13.06 -0.38 8.87
CA ASP A 88 12.95 -0.46 10.34
C ASP A 88 12.24 0.77 10.91
N THR A 89 12.54 1.96 10.38
CA THR A 89 11.85 3.20 10.77
C THR A 89 10.37 3.18 10.39
N LEU A 90 10.03 2.63 9.21
CA LEU A 90 8.63 2.43 8.81
C LEU A 90 7.88 1.62 9.88
N LEU A 91 8.46 0.53 10.37
CA LEU A 91 7.85 -0.31 11.42
C LEU A 91 7.72 0.45 12.75
N HIS A 92 8.69 1.28 13.11
CA HIS A 92 8.61 2.10 14.31
C HIS A 92 7.52 3.18 14.21
N VAL A 93 7.39 3.86 13.05
CA VAL A 93 6.32 4.85 12.80
C VAL A 93 4.95 4.17 12.74
N MET A 94 4.90 2.98 12.17
CA MET A 94 3.69 2.14 12.10
C MET A 94 3.21 1.75 13.49
N ASN A 95 4.11 1.34 14.38
CA ASN A 95 3.85 0.86 15.74
C ASN A 95 2.66 -0.13 15.80
N PRO A 96 2.72 -1.24 15.07
CA PRO A 96 1.60 -2.16 14.94
C PRO A 96 1.27 -2.83 16.27
N GLN A 97 -0.03 -2.97 16.55
CA GLN A 97 -0.52 -3.67 17.72
C GLN A 97 -0.61 -5.18 17.48
N SER A 98 -0.61 -5.94 18.58
CA SER A 98 -0.86 -7.39 18.52
C SER A 98 -2.25 -7.66 17.95
N GLY A 99 -2.35 -8.65 17.05
CA GLY A 99 -3.60 -8.99 16.36
C GLY A 99 -3.81 -8.25 15.04
N ALA A 100 -3.02 -7.22 14.72
CA ALA A 100 -3.17 -6.45 13.50
C ALA A 100 -2.98 -7.31 12.24
N GLN A 101 -3.80 -7.03 11.22
CA GLN A 101 -3.77 -7.65 9.90
C GLN A 101 -3.13 -6.66 8.91
N LEU A 102 -1.96 -7.02 8.37
CA LEU A 102 -1.21 -6.21 7.41
C LEU A 102 -1.47 -6.67 5.98
N LEU A 103 -1.71 -5.73 5.07
CA LEU A 103 -1.58 -5.92 3.64
C LEU A 103 -0.35 -5.15 3.13
N ASP A 104 0.61 -5.86 2.56
CA ASP A 104 1.87 -5.32 2.02
C ASP A 104 1.81 -5.41 0.49
N VAL A 105 1.43 -4.31 -0.16
CA VAL A 105 1.22 -4.23 -1.61
C VAL A 105 2.51 -3.82 -2.31
N ALA A 106 2.74 -4.39 -3.48
CA ALA A 106 4.05 -4.40 -4.15
C ALA A 106 5.15 -4.89 -3.18
N GLY A 107 4.77 -5.88 -2.34
CA GLY A 107 5.61 -6.37 -1.24
C GLY A 107 6.81 -7.18 -1.68
N GLY A 108 6.88 -7.55 -2.96
CA GLY A 108 8.03 -8.21 -3.57
C GLY A 108 8.42 -9.51 -2.86
N THR A 109 9.60 -9.52 -2.27
CA THR A 109 10.12 -10.67 -1.49
C THR A 109 9.59 -10.72 -0.05
N GLY A 110 8.68 -9.81 0.37
CA GLY A 110 8.01 -9.84 1.67
C GLY A 110 8.81 -9.30 2.86
N ASP A 111 9.82 -8.46 2.61
CA ASP A 111 10.71 -7.96 3.67
C ASP A 111 9.97 -7.11 4.72
N ILE A 112 9.02 -6.24 4.30
CA ILE A 112 8.20 -5.45 5.23
C ILE A 112 7.28 -6.35 6.06
N SER A 113 6.59 -7.29 5.41
CA SER A 113 5.69 -8.23 6.06
C SER A 113 6.41 -9.09 7.11
N PHE A 114 7.62 -9.55 6.81
CA PHE A 114 8.43 -10.30 7.76
C PHE A 114 8.84 -9.45 8.97
N ARG A 115 9.37 -8.24 8.73
CA ARG A 115 9.73 -7.28 9.79
C ARG A 115 8.54 -6.92 10.67
N PHE A 116 7.35 -6.79 10.07
CA PHE A 116 6.12 -6.55 10.82
C PHE A 116 5.84 -7.68 11.80
N LEU A 117 5.89 -8.93 11.36
CA LEU A 117 5.67 -10.09 12.25
C LEU A 117 6.74 -10.20 13.34
N GLU A 118 8.00 -9.96 13.01
CA GLU A 118 9.09 -9.94 14.00
C GLU A 118 8.88 -8.81 15.03
N TYR A 119 8.49 -7.61 14.57
CA TYR A 119 8.21 -6.48 15.45
C TYR A 119 7.10 -6.81 16.44
N VAL A 120 5.96 -7.31 15.96
CA VAL A 120 4.82 -7.67 16.84
C VAL A 120 5.20 -8.77 17.83
N ARG A 121 5.89 -9.83 17.38
CA ARG A 121 6.38 -10.91 18.26
C ARG A 121 7.31 -10.35 19.34
N SER A 122 8.24 -9.49 18.98
CA SER A 122 9.16 -8.86 19.95
C SER A 122 8.41 -8.01 20.99
N GLN A 123 7.37 -7.31 20.59
CA GLN A 123 6.52 -6.53 21.51
C GLN A 123 5.74 -7.44 22.48
N GLN A 124 5.15 -8.52 21.97
CA GLN A 124 4.46 -9.53 22.80
C GLN A 124 5.41 -10.17 23.84
N GLU A 125 6.62 -10.53 23.43
CA GLU A 125 7.62 -11.06 24.37
C GLU A 125 8.03 -10.05 25.44
N ARG A 126 8.22 -8.78 25.05
CA ARG A 126 8.51 -7.71 26.02
C ARG A 126 7.36 -7.52 27.02
N GLN A 127 6.11 -7.56 26.57
CA GLN A 127 4.93 -7.49 27.42
C GLN A 127 4.86 -8.67 28.38
N LYS A 128 5.05 -9.90 27.90
CA LYS A 128 5.10 -11.11 28.73
C LYS A 128 6.19 -11.03 29.82
N ARG A 129 7.41 -10.60 29.44
CA ARG A 129 8.52 -10.43 30.39
C ARG A 129 8.21 -9.35 31.46
N ARG A 130 7.52 -8.25 31.09
CA ARG A 130 7.09 -7.23 32.05
C ARG A 130 6.03 -7.78 33.00
N ALA A 131 5.01 -8.47 32.47
CA ALA A 131 3.97 -9.12 33.29
C ALA A 131 4.56 -10.09 34.31
N VAL A 132 5.48 -10.96 33.90
CA VAL A 132 6.18 -11.90 34.82
C VAL A 132 6.94 -11.17 35.92
N ARG A 133 7.61 -10.04 35.60
CA ARG A 133 8.30 -9.24 36.62
C ARG A 133 7.35 -8.60 37.63
N THR A 134 6.18 -8.15 37.17
CA THR A 134 5.15 -7.56 38.04
C THR A 134 4.46 -8.61 38.89
N MET A 135 4.31 -9.86 38.40
CA MET A 135 3.70 -10.95 39.14
C MET A 135 4.61 -11.57 40.23
N GLN A 136 5.85 -11.14 40.38
CA GLN A 136 6.75 -11.65 41.44
C GLN A 136 6.27 -11.36 42.88
N THR A 137 5.27 -10.49 43.04
CA THR A 137 4.54 -10.28 44.33
C THR A 137 3.04 -10.07 44.06
N PRO A 138 2.28 -11.11 43.65
CA PRO A 138 0.85 -10.95 43.43
C PRO A 138 0.15 -10.71 44.81
N SER A 139 -0.72 -9.69 44.85
CA SER A 139 -1.60 -9.51 46.00
C SER A 139 -2.66 -10.63 46.05
N TRP A 140 -3.15 -11.00 47.22
CA TRP A 140 -4.21 -11.99 47.38
C TRP A 140 -5.48 -11.66 46.60
N GLN A 141 -5.77 -10.38 46.34
CA GLN A 141 -6.87 -9.94 45.49
C GLN A 141 -6.66 -10.26 44.01
N GLU A 142 -5.43 -10.14 43.48
CA GLU A 142 -5.11 -10.50 42.09
C GLU A 142 -5.17 -11.99 41.87
N ILE A 143 -4.77 -12.81 42.85
CA ILE A 143 -4.89 -14.26 42.81
C ILE A 143 -6.39 -14.66 42.75
N SER A 144 -7.24 -14.03 43.58
CA SER A 144 -8.68 -14.29 43.61
C SER A 144 -9.36 -13.94 42.29
N ASN A 145 -8.99 -12.80 41.67
CA ASN A 145 -9.53 -12.38 40.39
C ASN A 145 -9.05 -13.26 39.20
N SER A 146 -7.89 -13.92 39.32
CA SER A 146 -7.40 -14.81 38.25
C SER A 146 -8.21 -16.11 38.12
N TYR A 147 -8.96 -16.49 39.16
CA TYR A 147 -9.85 -17.67 39.12
C TYR A 147 -11.26 -17.37 38.56
N SER A 148 -11.62 -16.10 38.36
CA SER A 148 -12.96 -15.70 37.92
C SER A 148 -13.05 -15.21 36.47
N THR A 149 -11.99 -15.26 35.68
CA THR A 149 -11.98 -14.89 34.27
C THR A 149 -11.78 -16.10 33.37
N GLU A 150 -12.85 -16.82 33.11
CA GLU A 150 -12.96 -17.87 32.06
C GLU A 150 -13.37 -17.30 30.68
N ASP A 151 -12.97 -16.11 30.33
CA ASP A 151 -13.05 -15.63 28.93
C ASP A 151 -11.85 -14.69 28.69
N LYS A 152 -10.68 -15.30 28.59
CA LYS A 152 -9.55 -14.58 28.01
C LYS A 152 -9.74 -14.69 26.49
N ASP A 153 -10.11 -13.58 25.86
CA ASP A 153 -9.95 -13.39 24.43
C ASP A 153 -8.61 -14.00 24.01
N VAL A 154 -8.66 -15.05 23.23
CA VAL A 154 -7.45 -15.64 22.64
C VAL A 154 -6.83 -14.52 21.82
N PRO A 155 -5.63 -14.04 22.12
CA PRO A 155 -5.04 -12.93 21.41
C PRO A 155 -5.05 -13.25 19.92
N GLN A 156 -5.79 -12.46 19.14
CA GLN A 156 -5.83 -12.67 17.70
C GLN A 156 -4.40 -12.63 17.15
N GLU A 157 -4.03 -13.65 16.40
CA GLU A 157 -2.69 -13.73 15.82
C GLU A 157 -2.52 -12.67 14.72
N SER A 158 -1.43 -11.93 14.78
CA SER A 158 -1.09 -10.99 13.71
C SER A 158 -0.72 -11.74 12.45
N ARG A 159 -1.20 -11.28 11.31
CA ARG A 159 -0.93 -11.86 10.00
C ARG A 159 -0.52 -10.79 9.02
N ALA A 160 0.26 -11.17 8.03
CA ALA A 160 0.65 -10.32 6.94
C ALA A 160 0.39 -11.00 5.60
N VAL A 161 -0.23 -10.27 4.68
CA VAL A 161 -0.46 -10.70 3.31
C VAL A 161 0.49 -9.92 2.41
N VAL A 162 1.40 -10.61 1.75
CA VAL A 162 2.27 -10.04 0.71
C VAL A 162 1.52 -10.12 -0.61
N CYS A 163 1.19 -8.98 -1.18
CA CYS A 163 0.53 -8.86 -2.48
C CYS A 163 1.46 -8.20 -3.49
N ASP A 164 1.68 -8.86 -4.62
CA ASP A 164 2.50 -8.31 -5.71
C ASP A 164 2.01 -8.82 -7.06
N ILE A 165 2.13 -7.98 -8.08
CA ILE A 165 1.79 -8.36 -9.46
C ILE A 165 2.82 -9.36 -10.02
N ASN A 166 4.06 -9.34 -9.50
CA ASN A 166 5.18 -10.16 -9.97
C ASN A 166 5.26 -11.50 -9.23
N LYS A 167 4.83 -12.56 -9.92
CA LYS A 167 4.84 -13.93 -9.39
C LYS A 167 6.22 -14.43 -9.01
N GLU A 168 7.28 -14.03 -9.72
CA GLU A 168 8.65 -14.46 -9.44
C GLU A 168 9.17 -13.85 -8.14
N MET A 169 8.86 -12.58 -7.88
CA MET A 169 9.18 -11.93 -6.61
C MET A 169 8.53 -12.67 -5.43
N LEU A 170 7.23 -12.97 -5.54
CA LEU A 170 6.49 -13.74 -4.52
C LEU A 170 7.08 -15.15 -4.33
N ARG A 171 7.43 -15.83 -5.43
CA ARG A 171 8.05 -17.16 -5.38
C ARG A 171 9.39 -17.15 -4.63
N VAL A 172 10.25 -16.19 -4.95
CA VAL A 172 11.55 -16.03 -4.28
C VAL A 172 11.36 -15.73 -2.79
N GLY A 173 10.46 -14.81 -2.44
CA GLY A 173 10.13 -14.48 -1.06
C GLY A 173 9.60 -15.70 -0.30
N LYS A 174 8.62 -16.40 -0.84
CA LYS A 174 8.02 -17.58 -0.23
C LYS A 174 9.08 -18.65 0.07
N GLN A 175 9.90 -18.99 -0.92
CA GLN A 175 10.99 -19.96 -0.75
C GLN A 175 12.00 -19.55 0.33
N LYS A 176 12.35 -18.25 0.36
CA LYS A 176 13.28 -17.70 1.36
C LYS A 176 12.78 -17.91 2.79
N TYR A 177 11.53 -17.57 3.08
CA TYR A 177 10.98 -17.67 4.44
C TYR A 177 10.55 -19.08 4.84
N GLU A 178 10.08 -19.90 3.89
CA GLU A 178 9.80 -21.32 4.13
C GLU A 178 11.08 -22.08 4.46
N SER A 179 12.16 -21.87 3.69
CA SER A 179 13.45 -22.53 3.95
C SER A 179 14.09 -22.10 5.28
N ALA A 180 13.81 -20.88 5.73
CA ALA A 180 14.25 -20.37 7.02
C ALA A 180 13.36 -20.82 8.20
N GLY A 181 12.23 -21.50 7.95
CA GLY A 181 11.27 -21.92 8.97
C GLY A 181 10.51 -20.77 9.66
N VAL A 182 10.42 -19.59 9.02
CA VAL A 182 9.85 -18.37 9.61
C VAL A 182 8.64 -17.85 8.82
N SER A 183 7.96 -18.71 8.10
CA SER A 183 6.80 -18.36 7.25
C SER A 183 5.47 -18.24 8.02
N ALA A 184 5.43 -18.56 9.31
CA ALA A 184 4.20 -18.52 10.11
C ALA A 184 3.61 -17.09 10.15
N GLY A 185 2.32 -16.96 9.79
CA GLY A 185 1.61 -15.70 9.72
C GLY A 185 1.78 -14.93 8.40
N LEU A 186 2.59 -15.44 7.43
CA LEU A 186 2.73 -14.88 6.09
C LEU A 186 1.81 -15.59 5.10
N SER A 187 1.16 -14.78 4.25
CA SER A 187 0.39 -15.24 3.09
C SER A 187 0.87 -14.53 1.83
N TRP A 188 0.73 -15.16 0.67
CA TRP A 188 1.25 -14.67 -0.60
C TRP A 188 0.14 -14.66 -1.64
N VAL A 189 -0.16 -13.49 -2.20
CA VAL A 189 -1.25 -13.29 -3.15
C VAL A 189 -0.73 -12.54 -4.37
N VAL A 190 -1.08 -13.03 -5.56
CA VAL A 190 -0.83 -12.29 -6.80
C VAL A 190 -1.96 -11.30 -7.00
N GLY A 191 -1.64 -10.02 -7.11
CA GLY A 191 -2.65 -8.97 -7.30
C GLY A 191 -2.04 -7.68 -7.84
N ASP A 192 -2.86 -6.91 -8.52
CA ASP A 192 -2.53 -5.58 -8.98
C ASP A 192 -2.93 -4.55 -7.90
N ALA A 193 -2.08 -3.55 -7.66
CA ALA A 193 -2.36 -2.48 -6.73
C ALA A 193 -3.57 -1.63 -7.15
N GLU A 194 -3.87 -1.59 -8.46
CA GLU A 194 -4.98 -0.85 -9.05
C GLU A 194 -6.31 -1.63 -9.01
N GLU A 195 -6.26 -2.96 -8.75
CA GLU A 195 -7.41 -3.85 -8.63
C GLU A 195 -7.08 -5.00 -7.66
N LEU A 196 -7.23 -4.75 -6.36
CA LEU A 196 -6.83 -5.70 -5.32
C LEU A 196 -7.84 -6.84 -5.17
N PRO A 197 -7.38 -8.11 -5.13
CA PRO A 197 -8.25 -9.28 -5.01
C PRO A 197 -8.69 -9.52 -3.55
N PHE A 198 -9.15 -8.48 -2.87
CA PHE A 198 -9.61 -8.52 -1.47
C PHE A 198 -10.94 -7.80 -1.35
N ASP A 199 -11.75 -8.21 -0.37
CA ASP A 199 -12.99 -7.53 -0.03
C ASP A 199 -12.72 -6.20 0.70
N ASP A 200 -13.76 -5.38 0.86
CA ASP A 200 -13.70 -4.13 1.60
C ASP A 200 -13.41 -4.39 3.09
N ASP A 201 -12.79 -3.44 3.76
CA ASP A 201 -12.67 -3.40 5.22
C ASP A 201 -11.97 -4.61 5.87
N GLN A 202 -10.95 -5.19 5.21
CA GLN A 202 -10.28 -6.40 5.70
C GLN A 202 -9.03 -6.15 6.55
N PHE A 203 -8.29 -5.06 6.29
CA PHE A 203 -6.96 -4.86 6.86
C PHE A 203 -6.91 -3.69 7.83
N ASP A 204 -6.12 -3.86 8.88
CA ASP A 204 -5.87 -2.80 9.86
C ASP A 204 -4.76 -1.84 9.37
N ILE A 205 -3.82 -2.38 8.59
CA ILE A 205 -2.67 -1.65 8.06
C ILE A 205 -2.47 -2.03 6.59
N TYR A 206 -2.25 -1.01 5.75
CA TYR A 206 -1.81 -1.15 4.37
C TYR A 206 -0.43 -0.55 4.22
N THR A 207 0.50 -1.28 3.62
CA THR A 207 1.83 -0.76 3.28
C THR A 207 2.10 -0.88 1.79
N ILE A 208 2.79 0.12 1.25
CA ILE A 208 3.44 0.05 -0.05
C ILE A 208 4.83 0.69 0.06
N ALA A 209 5.89 -0.14 -0.10
CA ALA A 209 7.26 0.30 0.09
C ALA A 209 8.04 0.18 -1.21
N PHE A 210 8.49 1.33 -1.76
CA PHE A 210 9.26 1.44 -3.01
C PHE A 210 8.56 0.86 -4.25
N GLY A 211 7.21 0.81 -4.21
CA GLY A 211 6.37 0.22 -5.24
C GLY A 211 5.47 1.19 -5.98
N ILE A 212 4.93 2.19 -5.29
CA ILE A 212 3.84 3.03 -5.82
C ILE A 212 4.26 3.87 -7.04
N ARG A 213 5.53 4.27 -7.16
CA ARG A 213 6.03 5.00 -8.35
C ARG A 213 5.94 4.18 -9.64
N ASN A 214 5.83 2.86 -9.54
CA ASN A 214 5.74 1.93 -10.68
C ASN A 214 4.30 1.69 -11.15
N VAL A 215 3.32 2.06 -10.33
CA VAL A 215 1.89 1.94 -10.62
C VAL A 215 1.52 2.88 -11.76
N THR A 216 0.57 2.49 -12.61
CA THR A 216 0.15 3.29 -13.75
C THR A 216 -0.80 4.40 -13.32
N HIS A 217 -1.81 4.08 -12.49
CA HIS A 217 -2.81 5.00 -11.95
C HIS A 217 -2.70 5.03 -10.43
N ILE A 218 -1.89 5.97 -9.92
CA ILE A 218 -1.64 6.11 -8.47
C ILE A 218 -2.93 6.42 -7.71
N ASP A 219 -3.80 7.24 -8.29
CA ASP A 219 -5.11 7.60 -7.75
C ASP A 219 -5.99 6.34 -7.55
N GLN A 220 -6.05 5.45 -8.53
CA GLN A 220 -6.78 4.19 -8.44
C GLN A 220 -6.19 3.27 -7.37
N ALA A 221 -4.86 3.15 -7.29
CA ALA A 221 -4.22 2.36 -6.25
C ALA A 221 -4.47 2.93 -4.84
N LEU A 222 -4.56 4.25 -4.69
CA LEU A 222 -4.94 4.88 -3.41
C LEU A 222 -6.40 4.62 -3.05
N GLN A 223 -7.33 4.60 -4.04
CA GLN A 223 -8.72 4.24 -3.83
C GLN A 223 -8.87 2.77 -3.39
N GLU A 224 -8.14 1.85 -4.01
CA GLU A 224 -8.10 0.45 -3.62
C GLU A 224 -7.52 0.26 -2.21
N ALA A 225 -6.45 1.01 -1.87
CA ALA A 225 -5.92 1.01 -0.52
C ALA A 225 -6.95 1.48 0.52
N LEU A 226 -7.71 2.55 0.19
CA LEU A 226 -8.79 3.03 1.05
C LEU A 226 -9.90 1.99 1.18
N ARG A 227 -10.29 1.32 0.09
CA ARG A 227 -11.36 0.32 0.06
C ARG A 227 -11.06 -0.86 0.99
N VAL A 228 -9.87 -1.44 0.88
CA VAL A 228 -9.51 -2.67 1.62
C VAL A 228 -9.16 -2.43 3.09
N LEU A 229 -8.87 -1.19 3.48
CA LEU A 229 -8.63 -0.84 4.88
C LEU A 229 -9.94 -0.78 5.65
N LYS A 230 -9.91 -1.26 6.88
CA LYS A 230 -11.01 -1.08 7.85
C LYS A 230 -11.16 0.40 8.23
N PRO A 231 -12.37 0.86 8.67
CA PRO A 231 -12.49 2.11 9.39
C PRO A 231 -11.51 2.16 10.58
N GLY A 232 -10.76 3.26 10.71
CA GLY A 232 -9.64 3.37 11.66
C GLY A 232 -8.33 2.75 11.16
N GLY A 233 -8.35 2.07 10.02
CA GLY A 233 -7.16 1.46 9.40
C GLY A 233 -6.18 2.51 8.87
N ARG A 234 -4.91 2.13 8.80
CA ARG A 234 -3.81 3.03 8.50
C ARG A 234 -3.11 2.68 7.19
N PHE A 235 -3.08 3.64 6.28
CA PHE A 235 -2.25 3.63 5.07
C PHE A 235 -0.83 4.12 5.39
N MET A 236 0.18 3.43 4.87
CA MET A 236 1.58 3.82 4.98
C MET A 236 2.33 3.57 3.68
N CYS A 237 2.99 4.59 3.18
CA CYS A 237 3.84 4.51 1.99
C CYS A 237 5.26 4.93 2.32
N LEU A 238 6.23 4.08 2.00
CA LEU A 238 7.67 4.40 2.05
C LEU A 238 8.17 4.49 0.61
N GLU A 239 8.57 5.70 0.18
CA GLU A 239 8.99 5.90 -1.21
C GLU A 239 10.11 6.93 -1.33
N PHE A 240 10.87 6.83 -2.41
CA PHE A 240 11.82 7.88 -2.80
C PHE A 240 11.08 9.18 -3.07
N SER A 241 11.72 10.29 -2.74
CA SER A 241 11.12 11.61 -2.86
C SER A 241 12.11 12.65 -3.36
N LYS A 242 11.64 13.87 -3.59
CA LYS A 242 12.47 14.94 -4.12
C LYS A 242 13.30 15.59 -3.02
N VAL A 243 14.63 15.53 -3.16
CA VAL A 243 15.57 16.21 -2.27
C VAL A 243 15.61 17.69 -2.59
N THR A 244 15.32 18.52 -1.60
CA THR A 244 15.41 19.98 -1.73
C THR A 244 16.81 20.53 -1.52
N ASN A 245 17.68 19.77 -0.83
CA ASN A 245 19.07 20.17 -0.58
C ASN A 245 19.96 19.85 -1.79
N PRO A 246 20.60 20.84 -2.44
CA PRO A 246 21.40 20.62 -3.65
C PRO A 246 22.63 19.74 -3.42
N VAL A 247 23.21 19.72 -2.21
CA VAL A 247 24.34 18.85 -1.87
C VAL A 247 23.88 17.40 -1.81
N LEU A 248 22.72 17.12 -1.21
CA LEU A 248 22.15 15.77 -1.12
C LEU A 248 21.51 15.33 -2.46
N ALA A 249 21.05 16.25 -3.28
CA ALA A 249 20.55 15.95 -4.62
C ALA A 249 21.63 15.30 -5.51
N SER A 250 22.91 15.64 -5.27
CA SER A 250 24.05 15.01 -5.94
C SER A 250 24.19 13.53 -5.57
N PHE A 251 23.78 13.11 -4.37
CA PHE A 251 23.77 11.72 -3.93
C PHE A 251 22.64 10.88 -4.55
N GLN A 252 21.55 11.49 -5.05
CA GLN A 252 20.57 10.81 -5.89
C GLN A 252 21.16 10.41 -7.27
N MET A 253 22.34 10.87 -7.58
CA MET A 253 23.10 10.55 -8.78
C MET A 253 24.11 9.41 -8.55
N ILE A 254 23.87 8.45 -7.64
CA ILE A 254 24.73 7.26 -7.53
C ILE A 254 24.29 6.17 -8.55
N PRO A 255 24.27 6.47 -9.86
CA PRO A 255 24.04 5.52 -10.92
C PRO A 255 25.26 4.62 -11.18
N VAL A 256 26.44 5.15 -10.92
CA VAL A 256 27.72 4.55 -11.37
C VAL A 256 28.06 3.26 -10.62
N LEU A 257 27.61 3.13 -9.36
CA LEU A 257 27.84 1.90 -8.57
C LEU A 257 26.90 0.75 -8.97
N GLY A 258 25.68 1.05 -9.45
CA GLY A 258 24.73 0.04 -9.90
C GLY A 258 25.15 -0.66 -11.19
N GLU A 259 25.78 0.05 -12.10
CA GLU A 259 26.28 -0.48 -13.39
C GLU A 259 27.33 -1.57 -13.17
N VAL A 260 28.22 -1.36 -12.20
CA VAL A 260 29.32 -2.30 -11.90
C VAL A 260 28.82 -3.57 -11.21
N ILE A 261 27.71 -3.49 -10.44
CA ILE A 261 27.26 -4.58 -9.57
C ILE A 261 26.15 -5.42 -10.22
N ALA A 262 25.22 -4.82 -10.98
CA ALA A 262 24.05 -5.50 -11.49
C ALA A 262 24.19 -5.99 -12.94
N GLY A 263 25.08 -5.42 -13.74
CA GLY A 263 25.23 -5.77 -15.17
C GLY A 263 24.01 -5.43 -16.03
N ASP A 264 22.99 -4.76 -15.45
CA ASP A 264 21.75 -4.36 -16.14
C ASP A 264 21.52 -2.85 -16.03
N TRP A 265 22.15 -2.12 -16.95
CA TRP A 265 22.01 -0.65 -17.07
C TRP A 265 20.57 -0.20 -17.25
N LYS A 266 19.76 -0.95 -17.98
CA LYS A 266 18.38 -0.55 -18.33
C LYS A 266 17.47 -0.53 -17.09
N SER A 267 17.53 -1.56 -16.26
CA SER A 267 16.75 -1.61 -15.01
C SER A 267 17.16 -0.50 -14.06
N TYR A 268 18.43 -0.17 -14.02
CA TYR A 268 18.96 0.91 -13.20
C TYR A 268 18.51 2.30 -13.72
N GLN A 269 18.61 2.54 -15.02
CA GLN A 269 18.13 3.76 -15.66
C GLN A 269 16.64 3.98 -15.34
N TYR A 270 15.82 2.94 -15.49
CA TYR A 270 14.41 3.00 -15.13
C TYR A 270 14.19 3.41 -13.68
N LEU A 271 14.96 2.85 -12.74
CA LEU A 271 14.88 3.23 -11.31
C LEU A 271 15.08 4.74 -11.11
N VAL A 272 16.15 5.31 -11.65
CA VAL A 272 16.45 6.74 -11.52
C VAL A 272 15.38 7.60 -12.15
N GLU A 273 14.91 7.22 -13.33
CA GLU A 273 13.91 7.97 -14.07
C GLU A 273 12.53 7.92 -13.39
N SER A 274 12.12 6.77 -12.87
CA SER A 274 10.87 6.61 -12.12
C SER A 274 10.86 7.42 -10.83
N ILE A 275 11.98 7.50 -10.11
CA ILE A 275 12.13 8.36 -8.93
C ILE A 275 11.95 9.83 -9.29
N ARG A 276 12.55 10.30 -10.40
CA ARG A 276 12.45 11.70 -10.83
C ARG A 276 11.05 12.09 -11.29
N LYS A 277 10.28 11.15 -11.82
CA LYS A 277 8.91 11.35 -12.28
C LYS A 277 7.89 11.31 -11.15
N PHE A 278 8.21 10.66 -10.04
CA PHE A 278 7.30 10.56 -8.90
C PHE A 278 7.00 11.94 -8.29
N PRO A 279 5.79 12.20 -7.80
CA PRO A 279 5.42 13.44 -7.13
C PRO A 279 6.35 13.79 -5.96
N ASN A 280 6.46 15.07 -5.61
CA ASN A 280 7.14 15.46 -4.38
C ASN A 280 6.27 15.13 -3.14
N GLN A 281 6.82 15.35 -1.95
CA GLN A 281 6.17 15.00 -0.70
C GLN A 281 4.80 15.65 -0.52
N GLU A 282 4.66 16.93 -0.81
CA GLU A 282 3.40 17.66 -0.66
C GLU A 282 2.39 17.26 -1.75
N GLU A 283 2.84 17.13 -2.99
CA GLU A 283 2.00 16.66 -4.09
C GLU A 283 1.43 15.28 -3.78
N PHE A 284 2.27 14.34 -3.32
CA PHE A 284 1.82 12.98 -2.99
C PHE A 284 0.92 12.96 -1.75
N LYS A 285 1.20 13.80 -0.74
CA LYS A 285 0.29 14.02 0.39
C LYS A 285 -1.09 14.44 -0.07
N SER A 286 -1.18 15.46 -0.96
CA SER A 286 -2.47 15.90 -1.51
C SER A 286 -3.20 14.79 -2.26
N MET A 287 -2.49 13.96 -3.04
CA MET A 287 -3.11 12.81 -3.71
C MET A 287 -3.71 11.80 -2.72
N ILE A 288 -3.05 11.57 -1.58
CA ILE A 288 -3.57 10.70 -0.52
C ILE A 288 -4.82 11.33 0.13
N GLU A 289 -4.81 12.65 0.39
CA GLU A 289 -5.97 13.38 0.92
C GLU A 289 -7.14 13.36 -0.05
N ASP A 290 -6.90 13.58 -1.35
CA ASP A 290 -7.91 13.54 -2.42
C ASP A 290 -8.52 12.14 -2.59
N ALA A 291 -7.76 11.08 -2.30
CA ALA A 291 -8.26 9.71 -2.27
C ALA A 291 -9.20 9.42 -1.10
N GLY A 292 -9.32 10.32 -0.10
CA GLY A 292 -10.23 10.21 1.04
C GLY A 292 -9.58 9.78 2.35
N PHE A 293 -8.26 9.80 2.44
CA PHE A 293 -7.56 9.58 3.71
C PHE A 293 -7.53 10.83 4.58
N TYR A 294 -7.56 10.65 5.88
CA TYR A 294 -7.54 11.71 6.89
C TYR A 294 -6.23 11.74 7.65
N CYS A 295 -5.93 12.88 8.27
CA CYS A 295 -4.72 13.09 9.09
C CYS A 295 -3.44 12.72 8.34
N VAL A 296 -3.37 13.06 7.04
CA VAL A 296 -2.24 12.71 6.20
C VAL A 296 -1.00 13.50 6.62
N GLN A 297 0.08 12.79 6.91
CA GLN A 297 1.37 13.35 7.31
C GLN A 297 2.49 12.65 6.56
N TYR A 298 3.63 13.31 6.43
CA TYR A 298 4.83 12.66 5.95
C TYR A 298 6.06 12.99 6.82
N TYR A 299 7.01 12.09 6.80
CA TYR A 299 8.29 12.18 7.51
C TYR A 299 9.42 11.99 6.53
N ASN A 300 10.32 12.96 6.44
CA ASN A 300 11.50 12.90 5.58
C ASN A 300 12.66 12.19 6.27
N PHE A 301 13.35 11.31 5.54
CA PHE A 301 14.54 10.62 5.99
C PHE A 301 15.69 10.89 5.04
N THR A 302 16.91 10.85 5.57
CA THR A 302 18.16 11.08 4.81
C THR A 302 18.07 12.40 4.00
N GLY A 303 17.60 13.49 4.64
CA GLY A 303 17.48 14.80 4.00
C GLY A 303 16.44 14.88 2.88
N GLY A 304 15.39 14.03 2.91
CA GLY A 304 14.34 14.02 1.92
C GLY A 304 14.55 13.06 0.75
N VAL A 305 15.61 12.24 0.77
CA VAL A 305 15.83 11.18 -0.25
C VAL A 305 14.67 10.17 -0.23
N VAL A 306 14.15 9.89 0.96
CA VAL A 306 13.03 8.99 1.19
C VAL A 306 12.04 9.67 2.13
N ALA A 307 10.76 9.45 1.91
CA ALA A 307 9.69 9.89 2.81
C ALA A 307 8.75 8.74 3.17
N ILE A 308 8.25 8.75 4.40
CA ILE A 308 7.12 7.93 4.83
C ILE A 308 5.89 8.81 4.86
N HIS A 309 4.88 8.48 4.06
CA HIS A 309 3.55 9.08 4.13
C HIS A 309 2.62 8.17 4.93
N SER A 310 1.74 8.76 5.72
CA SER A 310 0.76 8.04 6.52
C SER A 310 -0.56 8.77 6.53
N GLY A 311 -1.67 8.03 6.36
CA GLY A 311 -3.04 8.53 6.43
C GLY A 311 -3.96 7.48 7.06
N PHE A 312 -5.17 7.86 7.46
CA PHE A 312 -6.14 6.99 8.10
C PHE A 312 -7.45 6.98 7.32
N LYS A 313 -8.09 5.80 7.24
CA LYS A 313 -9.49 5.68 6.84
C LYS A 313 -10.37 5.98 8.06
N LEU A 314 -11.37 6.85 7.90
CA LEU A 314 -12.39 7.13 8.94
C LEU A 314 -13.67 6.35 8.70
#